data_250c3cd705ab5df84c985e63f48f2db0
#
_entry.id   250c3cd705ab5df84c985e63f48f2db0
#
_cell.length_a   1.000
_cell.length_b   1.000
_cell.length_c   1.000
_cell.angle_alpha   90.00
_cell.angle_beta   90.00
_cell.angle_gamma   90.00
#
_symmetry.space_group_name_H-M   'P 1'
#
loop_
_entity.id
_entity.type
_entity.pdbx_description
1 polymer ?
#
loop_
_entity_poly.entity_id
_entity_poly.type
_entity_poly.pdbx_seq_one_letter_code
_entity_poly.pdbx_strand_id
1 'polypeptide(L)'
;MVFIREKKTDCANYREVDIIPRTEAAEQATRGKRGRKRKSNAPKQKDLNDKNAKRYLVQLGNGNFSIGDLHTSCTYSEENLPGTVEEAEKIVTNYLRRIAYRRNKLGLEPLKYILVTEYKYTKDGQSIKRIHHHIIMNGGLDRDDVEMMWTKDRINWKKTSDPEYRASIKQLGWVNADRLQMNENGIEGLCKYIV
;
A
#
# COMPACT_ATOMS: atom_id res chain seq x y z
N MET A 1 -15.18 -33.71 19.65
CA MET A 1 -15.93 -32.64 20.34
C MET A 1 -15.96 -31.40 19.47
N VAL A 2 -17.04 -30.60 19.47
CA VAL A 2 -17.11 -29.30 18.78
C VAL A 2 -16.83 -28.21 19.82
N PHE A 3 -15.99 -27.23 19.47
CA PHE A 3 -15.67 -26.11 20.34
C PHE A 3 -15.64 -24.80 19.55
N ILE A 4 -15.63 -23.67 20.24
CA ILE A 4 -15.53 -22.35 19.64
C ILE A 4 -14.10 -21.84 19.83
N ARG A 5 -13.47 -21.44 18.72
CA ARG A 5 -12.21 -20.73 18.73
C ARG A 5 -12.46 -19.23 18.54
N GLU A 6 -11.98 -18.45 19.49
CA GLU A 6 -11.98 -17.00 19.39
C GLU A 6 -10.62 -16.52 18.85
N LYS A 7 -10.64 -15.68 17.82
CA LYS A 7 -9.45 -14.99 17.31
C LYS A 7 -9.67 -13.49 17.46
N LYS A 8 -8.81 -12.83 18.23
CA LYS A 8 -8.82 -11.38 18.44
C LYS A 8 -7.75 -10.74 17.58
N THR A 9 -8.09 -9.64 16.92
CA THR A 9 -7.17 -8.80 16.15
C THR A 9 -7.36 -7.36 16.59
N ASP A 10 -6.34 -6.77 17.19
CA ASP A 10 -6.36 -5.37 17.64
C ASP A 10 -5.94 -4.46 16.50
N CYS A 11 -6.79 -3.47 16.18
CA CYS A 11 -6.62 -2.52 15.08
C CYS A 11 -6.70 -1.09 15.65
N ALA A 12 -5.75 -0.70 16.49
CA ALA A 12 -5.66 0.60 17.15
C ALA A 12 -6.97 1.05 17.83
N ASN A 13 -7.94 1.55 17.05
CA ASN A 13 -9.18 2.13 17.56
C ASN A 13 -10.31 1.11 17.79
N TYR A 14 -10.17 -0.12 17.29
CA TYR A 14 -11.17 -1.18 17.48
C TYR A 14 -10.51 -2.56 17.54
N ARG A 15 -11.29 -3.54 18.00
CA ARG A 15 -10.87 -4.95 18.04
C ARG A 15 -11.85 -5.79 17.23
N GLU A 16 -11.33 -6.54 16.28
CA GLU A 16 -12.10 -7.57 15.60
C GLU A 16 -12.04 -8.87 16.40
N VAL A 17 -13.19 -9.53 16.52
CA VAL A 17 -13.32 -10.82 17.19
C VAL A 17 -13.97 -11.82 16.23
N ASP A 18 -13.20 -12.80 15.77
CA ASP A 18 -13.73 -13.90 14.98
C ASP A 18 -14.14 -15.06 15.90
N ILE A 19 -15.38 -15.45 15.84
CA ILE A 19 -15.93 -16.62 16.54
C ILE A 19 -16.02 -17.77 15.52
N ILE A 20 -15.16 -18.76 15.65
CA ILE A 20 -14.99 -19.81 14.65
C ILE A 20 -15.37 -21.17 15.27
N PRO A 21 -16.48 -21.80 14.86
CA PRO A 21 -16.77 -23.16 15.24
C PRO A 21 -15.71 -24.11 14.71
N ARG A 22 -15.16 -24.98 15.56
CA ARG A 22 -14.13 -25.94 15.21
C ARG A 22 -14.38 -27.30 15.82
N THR A 23 -13.83 -28.34 15.17
CA THR A 23 -13.75 -29.68 15.73
C THR A 23 -12.30 -30.00 16.14
N GLU A 24 -12.10 -30.88 17.11
CA GLU A 24 -10.78 -31.35 17.51
C GLU A 24 -9.98 -31.92 16.34
N ALA A 25 -10.63 -32.69 15.47
CA ALA A 25 -9.99 -33.23 14.25
C ALA A 25 -9.48 -32.10 13.32
N ALA A 26 -10.26 -31.04 13.13
CA ALA A 26 -9.84 -29.89 12.33
C ALA A 26 -8.69 -29.11 12.99
N GLU A 27 -8.65 -29.03 14.32
CA GLU A 27 -7.56 -28.40 15.06
C GLU A 27 -6.27 -29.22 14.97
N GLN A 28 -6.34 -30.54 15.12
CA GLN A 28 -5.20 -31.45 14.98
C GLN A 28 -4.64 -31.40 13.56
N ALA A 29 -5.50 -31.38 12.52
CA ALA A 29 -5.07 -31.28 11.13
C ALA A 29 -4.32 -29.97 10.83
N THR A 30 -4.60 -28.87 11.55
CA THR A 30 -3.89 -27.59 11.38
C THR A 30 -2.57 -27.50 12.13
N ARG A 31 -2.35 -28.31 13.17
CA ARG A 31 -1.10 -28.40 13.96
C ARG A 31 -0.01 -29.23 13.26
N GLY A 32 -0.38 -30.06 12.28
CA GLY A 32 0.56 -30.86 11.52
C GLY A 32 1.53 -30.02 10.68
N LYS A 33 2.68 -30.61 10.30
CA LYS A 33 3.63 -29.97 9.36
C LYS A 33 2.88 -29.56 8.09
N ARG A 34 3.05 -28.31 7.65
CA ARG A 34 2.49 -27.83 6.37
C ARG A 34 2.97 -28.75 5.24
N GLY A 35 2.08 -29.58 4.72
CA GLY A 35 2.33 -30.38 3.54
C GLY A 35 2.57 -29.48 2.30
N ARG A 36 3.03 -30.10 1.20
CA ARG A 36 3.20 -29.41 -0.09
C ARG A 36 1.94 -28.61 -0.42
N LYS A 37 2.10 -27.33 -0.79
CA LYS A 37 0.97 -26.47 -1.22
C LYS A 37 0.18 -27.20 -2.31
N ARG A 38 -1.02 -27.63 -2.00
CA ARG A 38 -1.97 -28.09 -3.03
C ARG A 38 -2.32 -26.87 -3.88
N LYS A 39 -2.19 -26.99 -5.20
CA LYS A 39 -2.75 -25.98 -6.13
C LYS A 39 -4.27 -26.01 -5.94
N SER A 40 -4.81 -25.07 -5.22
CA SER A 40 -6.25 -24.88 -5.10
C SER A 40 -6.72 -24.06 -6.29
N ASN A 41 -7.28 -24.69 -7.27
CA ASN A 41 -7.85 -24.03 -8.46
C ASN A 41 -9.37 -23.85 -8.34
N ALA A 42 -9.97 -24.06 -7.16
CA ALA A 42 -11.40 -23.87 -6.98
C ALA A 42 -11.74 -22.35 -6.99
N PRO A 43 -12.66 -21.88 -7.84
CA PRO A 43 -13.09 -20.46 -7.88
C PRO A 43 -13.48 -19.94 -6.50
N LYS A 44 -14.23 -20.71 -5.71
CA LYS A 44 -14.61 -20.38 -4.32
C LYS A 44 -13.40 -20.11 -3.40
N GLN A 45 -12.26 -20.79 -3.62
CA GLN A 45 -11.07 -20.56 -2.82
C GLN A 45 -10.38 -19.25 -3.18
N LYS A 46 -10.41 -18.88 -4.47
CA LYS A 46 -9.90 -17.58 -4.93
C LYS A 46 -10.70 -16.46 -4.30
N ASP A 47 -12.03 -16.50 -4.40
CA ASP A 47 -12.92 -15.50 -3.82
C ASP A 47 -12.71 -15.34 -2.30
N LEU A 48 -12.51 -16.47 -1.59
CA LEU A 48 -12.21 -16.43 -0.16
C LEU A 48 -10.85 -15.79 0.14
N ASN A 49 -9.84 -16.09 -0.66
CA ASN A 49 -8.50 -15.51 -0.50
C ASN A 49 -8.54 -14.00 -0.76
N ASP A 50 -9.28 -13.56 -1.79
CA ASP A 50 -9.43 -12.14 -2.13
C ASP A 50 -10.16 -11.37 -0.99
N LYS A 51 -11.24 -11.94 -0.45
CA LYS A 51 -11.93 -11.38 0.72
C LYS A 51 -11.01 -11.28 1.95
N ASN A 52 -10.23 -12.32 2.21
CA ASN A 52 -9.29 -12.34 3.33
C ASN A 52 -8.15 -11.33 3.13
N ALA A 53 -7.65 -11.18 1.91
CA ALA A 53 -6.61 -10.21 1.58
C ALA A 53 -7.12 -8.77 1.80
N LYS A 54 -8.33 -8.45 1.33
CA LYS A 54 -8.97 -7.15 1.55
C LYS A 54 -9.18 -6.86 3.04
N ARG A 55 -9.70 -7.83 3.79
CA ARG A 55 -9.88 -7.68 5.24
C ARG A 55 -8.54 -7.43 5.94
N TYR A 56 -7.51 -8.19 5.58
CA TYR A 56 -6.18 -8.05 6.16
C TYR A 56 -5.56 -6.68 5.85
N LEU A 57 -5.77 -6.15 4.65
CA LEU A 57 -5.34 -4.79 4.29
C LEU A 57 -6.02 -3.73 5.18
N VAL A 58 -7.31 -3.85 5.44
CA VAL A 58 -8.05 -2.96 6.35
C VAL A 58 -7.48 -3.04 7.77
N GLN A 59 -7.21 -4.24 8.28
CA GLN A 59 -6.58 -4.44 9.60
C GLN A 59 -5.19 -3.79 9.67
N LEU A 60 -4.35 -3.99 8.63
CA LEU A 60 -3.04 -3.36 8.54
C LEU A 60 -3.14 -1.83 8.48
N GLY A 61 -4.05 -1.32 7.65
CA GLY A 61 -4.29 0.10 7.50
C GLY A 61 -4.68 0.75 8.83
N ASN A 62 -5.72 0.26 9.45
CA ASN A 62 -6.24 0.81 10.71
C ASN A 62 -5.30 0.58 11.90
N GLY A 63 -4.51 -0.48 11.89
CA GLY A 63 -3.57 -0.79 12.97
C GLY A 63 -2.26 0.00 12.93
N ASN A 64 -1.92 0.64 11.80
CA ASN A 64 -0.61 1.27 11.60
C ASN A 64 -0.67 2.74 11.20
N PHE A 65 -1.82 3.24 10.75
CA PHE A 65 -1.97 4.59 10.23
C PHE A 65 -3.12 5.34 10.91
N SER A 66 -2.97 6.65 11.00
CA SER A 66 -3.88 7.53 11.72
C SER A 66 -4.06 8.89 11.03
N ILE A 67 -4.81 9.79 11.66
CA ILE A 67 -4.96 11.18 11.21
C ILE A 67 -3.57 11.84 11.14
N GLY A 68 -3.30 12.51 10.03
CA GLY A 68 -2.00 13.17 9.77
C GLY A 68 -1.05 12.35 8.92
N ASP A 69 -1.30 11.05 8.77
CA ASP A 69 -0.63 10.21 7.79
C ASP A 69 -1.11 10.52 6.38
N LEU A 70 -0.42 10.00 5.36
CA LEU A 70 -0.65 10.38 3.97
C LEU A 70 -1.12 9.19 3.12
N HIS A 71 -2.04 9.49 2.20
CA HIS A 71 -2.31 8.66 1.03
C HIS A 71 -1.75 9.36 -0.20
N THR A 72 -0.87 8.70 -0.91
CA THR A 72 -0.26 9.24 -2.13
C THR A 72 -0.67 8.39 -3.32
N SER A 73 -1.21 9.04 -4.35
CA SER A 73 -1.49 8.44 -5.64
C SER A 73 -0.46 8.91 -6.66
N CYS A 74 0.24 7.99 -7.29
CA CYS A 74 1.27 8.28 -8.29
C CYS A 74 0.90 7.66 -9.63
N THR A 75 1.00 8.45 -10.70
CA THR A 75 0.81 8.00 -12.08
C THR A 75 2.05 8.31 -12.91
N TYR A 76 2.03 7.93 -14.17
CA TYR A 76 3.08 8.24 -15.14
C TYR A 76 2.51 9.05 -16.29
N SER A 77 3.29 10.00 -16.81
CA SER A 77 3.03 10.59 -18.12
C SER A 77 3.33 9.55 -19.22
N GLU A 78 2.83 9.77 -20.43
CA GLU A 78 3.08 8.86 -21.56
C GLU A 78 4.58 8.65 -21.81
N GLU A 79 5.39 9.70 -21.70
CA GLU A 79 6.84 9.65 -21.87
C GLU A 79 7.57 8.83 -20.80
N ASN A 80 6.98 8.73 -19.61
CA ASN A 80 7.59 8.06 -18.45
C ASN A 80 6.94 6.73 -18.14
N LEU A 81 5.92 6.30 -18.91
CA LEU A 81 5.20 5.06 -18.68
C LEU A 81 6.18 3.86 -18.78
N PRO A 82 6.34 3.07 -17.70
CA PRO A 82 7.19 1.88 -17.73
C PRO A 82 6.68 0.84 -18.73
N GLY A 83 7.59 0.17 -19.40
CA GLY A 83 7.25 -0.92 -20.33
C GLY A 83 6.80 -2.19 -19.61
N THR A 84 7.25 -2.39 -18.36
CA THR A 84 6.92 -3.58 -17.55
C THR A 84 6.55 -3.21 -16.12
N VAL A 85 5.88 -4.14 -15.44
CA VAL A 85 5.52 -3.99 -14.02
C VAL A 85 6.79 -3.93 -13.15
N GLU A 86 7.80 -4.71 -13.48
CA GLU A 86 9.08 -4.76 -12.76
C GLU A 86 9.83 -3.42 -12.85
N GLU A 87 9.76 -2.73 -13.99
CA GLU A 87 10.30 -1.38 -14.12
C GLU A 87 9.55 -0.39 -13.23
N ALA A 88 8.22 -0.45 -13.21
CA ALA A 88 7.40 0.38 -12.35
C ALA A 88 7.70 0.14 -10.87
N GLU A 89 7.88 -1.13 -10.46
CA GLU A 89 8.26 -1.49 -9.09
C GLU A 89 9.63 -0.92 -8.71
N LYS A 90 10.60 -0.90 -9.62
CA LYS A 90 11.91 -0.26 -9.38
C LYS A 90 11.77 1.25 -9.20
N ILE A 91 10.95 1.90 -10.02
CA ILE A 91 10.72 3.34 -9.95
C ILE A 91 10.07 3.73 -8.62
N VAL A 92 8.98 3.06 -8.23
CA VAL A 92 8.29 3.36 -6.97
C VAL A 92 9.15 3.00 -5.75
N THR A 93 9.96 1.94 -5.84
CA THR A 93 10.92 1.59 -4.78
C THR A 93 11.96 2.70 -4.61
N ASN A 94 12.48 3.27 -5.69
CA ASN A 94 13.41 4.38 -5.63
C ASN A 94 12.77 5.67 -5.08
N TYR A 95 11.51 5.90 -5.38
CA TYR A 95 10.72 6.96 -4.77
C TYR A 95 10.60 6.78 -3.25
N LEU A 96 10.23 5.60 -2.78
CA LEU A 96 10.12 5.29 -1.36
C LEU A 96 11.48 5.39 -0.64
N ARG A 97 12.58 5.01 -1.30
CA ARG A 97 13.94 5.20 -0.77
C ARG A 97 14.29 6.67 -0.60
N ARG A 98 13.88 7.56 -1.52
CA ARG A 98 14.07 9.02 -1.39
C ARG A 98 13.30 9.58 -0.21
N ILE A 99 12.05 9.16 -0.02
CA ILE A 99 11.23 9.53 1.12
C ILE A 99 11.90 9.05 2.42
N ALA A 100 12.30 7.79 2.50
CA ALA A 100 12.98 7.23 3.67
C ALA A 100 14.28 7.99 4.00
N TYR A 101 15.08 8.31 2.99
CA TYR A 101 16.29 9.11 3.15
C TYR A 101 15.99 10.52 3.68
N ARG A 102 14.98 11.19 3.13
CA ARG A 102 14.57 12.53 3.58
C ARG A 102 14.10 12.51 5.03
N ARG A 103 13.29 11.52 5.41
CA ARG A 103 12.82 11.31 6.78
C ARG A 103 14.01 11.15 7.74
N ASN A 104 14.97 10.30 7.40
CA ASN A 104 16.18 10.10 8.21
C ASN A 104 16.97 11.39 8.39
N LYS A 105 17.14 12.19 7.32
CA LYS A 105 17.85 13.49 7.40
C LYS A 105 17.14 14.53 8.27
N LEU A 106 15.84 14.42 8.45
CA LEU A 106 15.02 15.29 9.30
C LEU A 106 14.83 14.73 10.73
N GLY A 107 15.41 13.56 11.04
CA GLY A 107 15.24 12.91 12.34
C GLY A 107 13.82 12.39 12.60
N LEU A 108 13.04 12.17 11.54
CA LEU A 108 11.69 11.62 11.64
C LEU A 108 11.74 10.09 11.82
N GLU A 109 10.64 9.53 12.32
CA GLU A 109 10.48 8.07 12.41
C GLU A 109 10.72 7.39 11.04
N PRO A 110 11.23 6.15 11.04
CA PRO A 110 11.38 5.35 9.82
C PRO A 110 10.08 5.31 9.01
N LEU A 111 10.23 5.25 7.69
CA LEU A 111 9.09 5.14 6.78
C LEU A 111 8.35 3.83 7.02
N LYS A 112 7.06 3.93 7.35
CA LYS A 112 6.08 2.84 7.32
C LYS A 112 5.18 3.07 6.12
N TYR A 113 4.88 2.04 5.33
CA TYR A 113 4.00 2.20 4.18
C TYR A 113 3.27 0.91 3.81
N ILE A 114 2.15 1.09 3.13
CA ILE A 114 1.45 0.08 2.35
C ILE A 114 1.50 0.56 0.90
N LEU A 115 1.96 -0.29 -0.02
CA LEU A 115 2.00 0.00 -1.45
C LEU A 115 1.08 -0.97 -2.18
N VAL A 116 0.17 -0.42 -2.98
CA VAL A 116 -0.65 -1.17 -3.93
C VAL A 116 -0.35 -0.63 -5.33
N THR A 117 -0.01 -1.53 -6.26
CA THR A 117 0.20 -1.19 -7.66
C THR A 117 -0.94 -1.74 -8.49
N GLU A 118 -1.72 -0.84 -9.09
CA GLU A 118 -2.76 -1.17 -10.05
C GLU A 118 -2.22 -0.99 -11.48
N TYR A 119 -2.45 -1.95 -12.33
CA TYR A 119 -2.04 -1.87 -13.74
C TYR A 119 -3.06 -2.50 -14.67
N LYS A 120 -3.08 -2.00 -15.89
CA LYS A 120 -3.95 -2.49 -16.95
C LYS A 120 -3.13 -2.68 -18.22
N TYR A 121 -3.28 -3.84 -18.82
CA TYR A 121 -2.70 -4.13 -20.14
C TYR A 121 -3.56 -3.57 -21.28
N THR A 122 -2.93 -3.39 -22.44
CA THR A 122 -3.60 -3.17 -23.72
C THR A 122 -4.48 -4.37 -24.07
N LYS A 123 -5.40 -4.20 -25.02
CA LYS A 123 -6.36 -5.26 -25.41
C LYS A 123 -5.65 -6.52 -25.94
N ASP A 124 -4.48 -6.38 -26.55
CA ASP A 124 -3.63 -7.45 -27.05
C ASP A 124 -2.79 -8.13 -25.95
N GLY A 125 -2.79 -7.56 -24.73
CA GLY A 125 -2.04 -8.07 -23.59
C GLY A 125 -0.52 -7.89 -23.66
N GLN A 126 0.00 -7.18 -24.68
CA GLN A 126 1.45 -7.08 -24.93
C GLN A 126 2.10 -5.91 -24.20
N SER A 127 1.38 -4.85 -23.90
CA SER A 127 1.91 -3.63 -23.31
C SER A 127 1.09 -3.16 -22.13
N ILE A 128 1.72 -2.43 -21.23
CA ILE A 128 1.02 -1.75 -20.13
C ILE A 128 0.38 -0.49 -20.71
N LYS A 129 -0.94 -0.41 -20.57
CA LYS A 129 -1.69 0.79 -20.94
C LYS A 129 -1.69 1.85 -19.85
N ARG A 130 -1.71 1.42 -18.60
CA ARG A 130 -1.85 2.28 -17.43
C ARG A 130 -1.28 1.58 -16.20
N ILE A 131 -0.59 2.35 -15.38
CA ILE A 131 -0.12 1.90 -14.08
C ILE A 131 -0.27 3.02 -13.04
N HIS A 132 -0.71 2.66 -11.86
CA HIS A 132 -0.88 3.55 -10.72
C HIS A 132 -0.28 2.93 -9.49
N HIS A 133 0.27 3.77 -8.62
CA HIS A 133 0.67 3.36 -7.29
C HIS A 133 -0.18 4.11 -6.26
N HIS A 134 -0.80 3.37 -5.37
CA HIS A 134 -1.44 3.89 -4.17
C HIS A 134 -0.55 3.56 -2.97
N ILE A 135 -0.17 4.59 -2.22
CA ILE A 135 0.76 4.46 -1.11
C ILE A 135 0.14 5.09 0.11
N ILE A 136 -0.11 4.30 1.14
CA ILE A 136 -0.45 4.81 2.47
C ILE A 136 0.86 4.85 3.25
N MET A 137 1.22 6.00 3.83
CA MET A 137 2.47 6.15 4.56
C MET A 137 2.33 7.03 5.79
N ASN A 138 3.19 6.80 6.79
CA ASN A 138 3.20 7.63 7.98
C ASN A 138 3.60 9.07 7.67
N GLY A 139 2.91 10.01 8.32
CA GLY A 139 3.08 11.46 8.18
C GLY A 139 4.44 11.97 8.64
N GLY A 140 4.54 13.30 8.82
CA GLY A 140 5.75 14.00 9.28
C GLY A 140 6.52 14.71 8.17
N LEU A 141 6.35 14.33 6.90
CA LEU A 141 6.80 15.13 5.77
C LEU A 141 5.69 16.06 5.28
N ASP A 142 6.09 17.17 4.68
CA ASP A 142 5.19 18.03 3.96
C ASP A 142 4.68 17.32 2.69
N ARG A 143 3.40 17.57 2.34
CA ARG A 143 2.76 16.96 1.16
C ARG A 143 3.48 17.35 -0.13
N ASP A 144 3.80 18.63 -0.26
CA ASP A 144 4.46 19.15 -1.46
C ASP A 144 5.86 18.59 -1.63
N ASP A 145 6.57 18.31 -0.51
CA ASP A 145 7.86 17.61 -0.55
C ASP A 145 7.72 16.16 -1.00
N VAL A 146 6.65 15.46 -0.54
CA VAL A 146 6.34 14.10 -0.95
C VAL A 146 6.02 14.05 -2.45
N GLU A 147 5.18 14.96 -2.94
CA GLU A 147 4.82 15.05 -4.35
C GLU A 147 6.04 15.40 -5.23
N MET A 148 6.86 16.36 -4.80
CA MET A 148 8.07 16.76 -5.52
C MET A 148 9.05 15.61 -5.71
N MET A 149 9.09 14.64 -4.77
CA MET A 149 9.97 13.48 -4.87
C MET A 149 9.56 12.46 -5.95
N TRP A 150 8.37 12.60 -6.57
CA TRP A 150 7.94 11.78 -7.70
C TRP A 150 8.62 12.20 -9.00
N THR A 151 9.94 12.07 -9.06
CA THR A 151 10.80 12.51 -10.17
C THR A 151 11.97 11.55 -10.39
N LYS A 152 12.61 11.63 -11.54
CA LYS A 152 13.93 11.00 -11.78
C LYS A 152 15.08 11.89 -11.32
N ASP A 153 14.82 13.18 -11.14
CA ASP A 153 15.85 14.18 -10.85
C ASP A 153 16.38 14.05 -9.42
N ARG A 154 17.61 14.47 -9.23
CA ARG A 154 18.21 14.61 -7.90
C ARG A 154 17.77 15.95 -7.29
N ILE A 155 17.01 15.90 -6.20
CA ILE A 155 16.52 17.08 -5.51
C ILE A 155 17.65 17.74 -4.70
N ASN A 156 17.86 19.03 -4.95
CA ASN A 156 18.72 19.88 -4.13
C ASN A 156 17.89 20.55 -3.02
N TRP A 157 17.86 19.93 -1.85
CA TRP A 157 17.06 20.39 -0.71
C TRP A 157 17.40 21.80 -0.20
N LYS A 158 18.57 22.36 -0.53
CA LYS A 158 18.93 23.73 -0.18
C LYS A 158 18.20 24.77 -1.04
N LYS A 159 17.72 24.34 -2.20
CA LYS A 159 17.02 25.21 -3.18
C LYS A 159 15.50 25.07 -3.15
N THR A 160 14.95 24.15 -2.34
CA THR A 160 13.49 23.89 -2.34
C THR A 160 12.65 25.02 -1.75
N SER A 161 13.26 26.05 -1.13
CA SER A 161 12.57 27.28 -0.75
C SER A 161 12.31 28.22 -1.94
N ASP A 162 12.98 27.98 -3.06
CA ASP A 162 12.82 28.75 -4.29
C ASP A 162 11.68 28.13 -5.14
N PRO A 163 10.59 28.89 -5.40
CA PRO A 163 9.46 28.41 -6.21
C PRO A 163 9.86 28.08 -7.65
N GLU A 164 10.81 28.82 -8.25
CA GLU A 164 11.27 28.58 -9.62
C GLU A 164 12.03 27.25 -9.70
N TYR A 165 12.85 26.95 -8.69
CA TYR A 165 13.53 25.68 -8.60
C TYR A 165 12.51 24.52 -8.46
N ARG A 166 11.50 24.65 -7.59
CA ARG A 166 10.43 23.63 -7.45
C ARG A 166 9.72 23.38 -8.78
N ALA A 167 9.35 24.45 -9.49
CA ALA A 167 8.69 24.36 -10.79
C ALA A 167 9.58 23.74 -11.89
N SER A 168 10.92 23.81 -11.74
CA SER A 168 11.86 23.19 -12.69
C SER A 168 11.98 21.69 -12.57
N ILE A 169 11.55 21.07 -11.46
CA ILE A 169 11.64 19.64 -11.23
C ILE A 169 10.61 18.90 -12.09
N LYS A 170 11.10 18.04 -12.99
CA LYS A 170 10.24 17.26 -13.88
C LYS A 170 9.67 16.05 -13.14
N GLN A 171 8.37 16.03 -12.93
CA GLN A 171 7.68 14.88 -12.35
C GLN A 171 7.54 13.74 -13.37
N LEU A 172 7.49 12.51 -12.86
CA LEU A 172 7.26 11.30 -13.68
C LEU A 172 5.85 11.25 -14.28
N GLY A 173 4.91 11.97 -13.70
CA GLY A 173 3.52 12.07 -14.06
C GLY A 173 2.75 12.78 -12.95
N TRP A 174 1.43 12.66 -12.98
CA TRP A 174 0.61 13.26 -11.93
C TRP A 174 0.81 12.51 -10.60
N VAL A 175 0.92 13.29 -9.54
CA VAL A 175 1.04 12.81 -8.17
C VAL A 175 0.18 13.68 -7.26
N ASN A 176 -0.45 13.06 -6.29
CA ASN A 176 -1.22 13.76 -5.26
C ASN A 176 -1.02 13.05 -3.92
N ALA A 177 -0.69 13.83 -2.90
CA ALA A 177 -0.52 13.36 -1.53
C ALA A 177 -1.57 14.04 -0.64
N ASP A 178 -2.54 13.29 -0.16
CA ASP A 178 -3.59 13.76 0.72
C ASP A 178 -3.42 13.22 2.15
N ARG A 179 -3.82 14.04 3.13
CA ARG A 179 -3.90 13.58 4.52
C ARG A 179 -5.03 12.56 4.66
N LEU A 180 -4.77 11.48 5.39
CA LEU A 180 -5.76 10.46 5.63
C LEU A 180 -7.00 11.06 6.30
N GLN A 181 -8.15 10.79 5.70
CA GLN A 181 -9.48 11.08 6.24
C GLN A 181 -9.96 9.82 6.96
N MET A 182 -10.23 9.93 8.25
CA MET A 182 -10.74 8.81 9.05
C MET A 182 -12.21 9.04 9.38
N ASN A 183 -13.00 7.99 9.28
CA ASN A 183 -14.37 7.93 9.76
C ASN A 183 -14.48 6.96 10.95
N GLU A 184 -15.70 6.61 11.37
CA GLU A 184 -15.96 5.64 12.45
C GLU A 184 -15.31 4.26 12.20
N ASN A 185 -15.11 3.88 10.93
CA ASN A 185 -14.45 2.64 10.51
C ASN A 185 -12.95 2.85 10.15
N GLY A 186 -12.36 3.97 10.56
CA GLY A 186 -10.99 4.33 10.27
C GLY A 186 -10.76 4.62 8.78
N ILE A 187 -9.76 3.98 8.17
CA ILE A 187 -9.44 4.13 6.73
C ILE A 187 -9.96 2.95 5.89
N GLU A 188 -10.99 2.23 6.37
CA GLU A 188 -11.54 1.07 5.65
C GLU A 188 -11.96 1.41 4.22
N GLY A 189 -12.61 2.57 4.01
CA GLY A 189 -13.06 3.03 2.69
C GLY A 189 -11.90 3.15 1.71
N LEU A 190 -10.79 3.76 2.13
CA LEU A 190 -9.57 3.87 1.34
C LEU A 190 -8.96 2.49 1.06
N CYS A 191 -8.82 1.64 2.07
CA CYS A 191 -8.28 0.30 1.90
C CYS A 191 -9.10 -0.56 0.92
N LYS A 192 -10.42 -0.40 0.90
CA LYS A 192 -11.30 -1.09 -0.07
C LYS A 192 -11.20 -0.50 -1.47
N TYR A 193 -10.89 0.79 -1.59
CA TYR A 193 -10.76 1.48 -2.87
C TYR A 193 -9.50 1.07 -3.63
N ILE A 194 -8.39 0.87 -2.93
CA ILE A 194 -7.06 0.62 -3.54
C ILE A 194 -6.79 -0.85 -3.89
N VAL A 195 -7.80 -1.78 -3.68
CA VAL A 195 -7.61 -3.25 -3.91
C VAL A 195 -8.69 -3.86 -4.78
#